data_77ccbb315bc75429de4f8335ab21759b
#
_entry.id   77ccbb315bc75429de4f8335ab21759b
#
_cell.length_a   1.000
_cell.length_b   1.000
_cell.length_c   1.000
_cell.angle_alpha   90.00
_cell.angle_beta   90.00
_cell.angle_gamma   90.00
#
_symmetry.space_group_name_H-M   'P 1'
#
loop_
_entity.id
_entity.type
_entity.pdbx_description
1 polymer ?
#
loop_
_entity_poly.entity_id
_entity_poly.type
_entity_poly.pdbx_seq_one_letter_code
_entity_poly.pdbx_strand_id
1 'polypeptide(L)'
;MAQKQQIFHQQRPFSSSPRSYSSISVRPISVRSRNGLLLLLLALFFLLGVFLPWPGSPLFQFPNRLSSSSSSLSPSRQSKWHDYTLAQAAKFVAKNGTVIVCAVSSPFLPFLNNWLISVSRQKHQEKVLVIAEDYATLYKVNEKWPGHAVLIPPALDSKTAYSFGSQGFFNFTARRPQHLLQVLELGYNVMYNDVDMVWLQDPFQYLEGSHDVYFTDDLPQIKPLNHSHDLPHPGRNGETYICSCMIYLRPTNGAKLLMKKWSEELQSQAWSESIRFKANDQPAFNLALNKTAHQSSLTDELFG
;
A
#
# COMPACT_ATOMS: atom_id res chain seq x y z
N MET A 1 45.59 27.78 15.56
CA MET A 1 45.48 26.92 16.79
C MET A 1 44.04 26.50 16.92
N ALA A 2 43.72 25.27 16.52
CA ALA A 2 42.39 24.70 16.59
C ALA A 2 42.44 23.47 17.51
N GLN A 3 41.74 23.58 18.65
CA GLN A 3 41.64 22.49 19.63
C GLN A 3 40.66 21.43 19.15
N LYS A 4 41.18 20.22 18.97
CA LYS A 4 40.35 18.99 18.79
C LYS A 4 39.81 18.55 20.14
N GLN A 5 38.49 18.52 20.32
CA GLN A 5 37.86 17.81 21.40
C GLN A 5 37.68 16.36 21.00
N GLN A 6 38.35 15.45 21.68
CA GLN A 6 38.12 14.01 21.63
C GLN A 6 36.98 13.67 22.60
N ILE A 7 35.92 13.12 22.08
CA ILE A 7 34.84 12.49 22.88
C ILE A 7 35.19 11.03 23.11
N PHE A 8 35.52 10.70 24.35
CA PHE A 8 35.74 9.32 24.80
C PHE A 8 34.38 8.61 24.98
N HIS A 9 34.13 7.58 24.20
CA HIS A 9 33.07 6.61 24.47
C HIS A 9 33.57 5.60 25.50
N GLN A 10 33.04 5.69 26.70
CA GLN A 10 33.31 4.74 27.80
C GLN A 10 32.37 3.52 27.64
N GLN A 11 32.90 2.43 27.13
CA GLN A 11 32.22 1.12 27.15
C GLN A 11 32.23 0.56 28.57
N ARG A 12 31.06 0.28 29.13
CA ARG A 12 30.95 -0.46 30.38
C ARG A 12 31.09 -1.98 30.10
N PRO A 13 31.87 -2.72 30.87
CA PRO A 13 31.97 -4.16 30.72
C PRO A 13 30.71 -4.85 31.27
N PHE A 14 30.17 -5.79 30.50
CA PHE A 14 29.12 -6.71 30.93
C PHE A 14 29.71 -7.67 31.97
N SER A 15 29.28 -7.54 33.21
CA SER A 15 29.53 -8.52 34.27
C SER A 15 28.47 -9.62 34.19
N SER A 16 28.88 -10.80 33.79
CA SER A 16 28.05 -12.02 33.84
C SER A 16 28.19 -12.66 35.22
N SER A 17 27.19 -12.49 36.08
CA SER A 17 27.02 -13.32 37.27
C SER A 17 25.99 -14.43 36.97
N PRO A 18 26.27 -15.69 37.38
CA PRO A 18 25.31 -16.78 37.17
C PRO A 18 24.14 -16.63 38.15
N ARG A 19 22.93 -16.47 37.61
CA ARG A 19 21.70 -16.56 38.40
C ARG A 19 21.44 -18.02 38.77
N SER A 20 21.44 -18.26 40.06
CA SER A 20 20.95 -19.50 40.65
C SER A 20 19.48 -19.70 40.32
N TYR A 21 19.14 -20.85 39.75
CA TYR A 21 17.76 -21.29 39.54
C TYR A 21 17.14 -21.58 40.92
N SER A 22 16.30 -20.71 41.42
CA SER A 22 15.37 -21.02 42.47
C SER A 22 14.23 -21.86 41.91
N SER A 23 14.05 -23.05 42.39
CA SER A 23 12.93 -23.94 42.09
C SER A 23 11.62 -23.24 42.48
N ILE A 24 10.81 -22.91 41.48
CA ILE A 24 9.45 -22.39 41.68
C ILE A 24 8.60 -23.57 42.18
N SER A 25 8.29 -23.58 43.47
CA SER A 25 7.30 -24.46 44.05
C SER A 25 5.93 -24.07 43.56
N VAL A 26 5.39 -24.82 42.61
CA VAL A 26 4.02 -24.68 42.14
C VAL A 26 3.06 -25.21 43.20
N ARG A 27 2.43 -24.32 43.99
CA ARG A 27 1.36 -24.72 44.91
C ARG A 27 0.12 -25.09 44.08
N PRO A 28 -0.57 -26.20 44.37
CA PRO A 28 -1.81 -26.55 43.68
C PRO A 28 -2.85 -25.49 43.98
N ILE A 29 -3.43 -24.96 42.91
CA ILE A 29 -4.51 -23.96 42.97
C ILE A 29 -5.76 -24.66 43.51
N SER A 30 -6.23 -24.26 44.69
CA SER A 30 -7.47 -24.77 45.26
C SER A 30 -8.68 -24.22 44.51
N VAL A 31 -9.34 -25.06 43.77
CA VAL A 31 -10.56 -24.69 42.96
C VAL A 31 -11.74 -24.30 43.84
N ARG A 32 -11.69 -24.50 45.18
CA ARG A 32 -12.76 -24.14 46.12
C ARG A 32 -12.75 -22.68 46.57
N SER A 33 -11.77 -21.88 46.21
CA SER A 33 -11.78 -20.45 46.51
C SER A 33 -12.50 -19.67 45.41
N ARG A 34 -13.13 -18.56 45.78
CA ARG A 34 -13.82 -17.64 44.86
C ARG A 34 -12.91 -17.21 43.69
N ASN A 35 -11.62 -17.09 43.91
CA ASN A 35 -10.61 -16.78 42.94
C ASN A 35 -10.26 -17.97 42.01
N GLY A 36 -10.31 -19.22 42.54
CA GLY A 36 -10.12 -20.44 41.75
C GLY A 36 -11.26 -20.64 40.73
N LEU A 37 -12.50 -20.36 41.13
CA LEU A 37 -13.64 -20.41 40.22
C LEU A 37 -13.54 -19.34 39.12
N LEU A 38 -13.08 -18.15 39.47
CA LEU A 38 -12.91 -17.04 38.50
C LEU A 38 -11.81 -17.36 37.47
N LEU A 39 -10.71 -17.94 37.90
CA LEU A 39 -9.65 -18.40 37.00
C LEU A 39 -10.10 -19.54 36.10
N LEU A 40 -10.93 -20.45 36.61
CA LEU A 40 -11.49 -21.56 35.84
C LEU A 40 -12.49 -21.04 34.78
N LEU A 41 -13.30 -20.06 35.12
CA LEU A 41 -14.21 -19.39 34.18
C LEU A 41 -13.44 -18.62 33.11
N LEU A 42 -12.37 -17.89 33.46
CA LEU A 42 -11.50 -17.20 32.50
C LEU A 42 -10.81 -18.20 31.56
N ALA A 43 -10.30 -19.32 32.07
CA ALA A 43 -9.71 -20.37 31.25
C ALA A 43 -10.74 -21.02 30.32
N LEU A 44 -11.98 -21.22 30.78
CA LEU A 44 -13.08 -21.72 30.00
C LEU A 44 -13.49 -20.74 28.89
N PHE A 45 -13.57 -19.44 29.19
CA PHE A 45 -13.83 -18.39 28.20
C PHE A 45 -12.70 -18.33 27.16
N PHE A 46 -11.45 -18.48 27.56
CA PHE A 46 -10.33 -18.51 26.64
C PHE A 46 -10.37 -19.75 25.73
N LEU A 47 -10.64 -20.92 26.30
CA LEU A 47 -10.81 -22.18 25.53
C LEU A 47 -12.01 -22.09 24.59
N LEU A 48 -13.14 -21.59 25.03
CA LEU A 48 -14.30 -21.37 24.17
C LEU A 48 -14.00 -20.36 23.07
N GLY A 49 -13.24 -19.29 23.34
CA GLY A 49 -12.79 -18.32 22.32
C GLY A 49 -11.83 -18.90 21.30
N VAL A 50 -11.01 -19.91 21.67
CA VAL A 50 -10.07 -20.59 20.76
C VAL A 50 -10.72 -21.71 19.97
N PHE A 51 -11.67 -22.47 20.59
CA PHE A 51 -12.26 -23.66 20.00
C PHE A 51 -13.67 -23.46 19.46
N LEU A 52 -14.37 -22.39 19.81
CA LEU A 52 -15.55 -22.03 19.02
C LEU A 52 -15.07 -21.70 17.62
N PRO A 53 -15.66 -22.31 16.58
CA PRO A 53 -15.42 -21.84 15.23
C PRO A 53 -15.85 -20.37 15.22
N TRP A 54 -14.89 -19.48 15.26
CA TRP A 54 -15.13 -18.09 14.92
C TRP A 54 -15.86 -18.17 13.59
N PRO A 55 -17.10 -17.63 13.49
CA PRO A 55 -17.77 -17.60 12.20
C PRO A 55 -16.78 -16.89 11.31
N GLY A 56 -16.09 -17.67 10.44
CA GLY A 56 -14.97 -17.18 9.66
C GLY A 56 -15.47 -15.94 8.97
N SER A 57 -14.90 -14.80 9.35
CA SER A 57 -15.20 -13.57 8.64
C SER A 57 -14.96 -13.92 7.18
N PRO A 58 -15.95 -13.89 6.31
CA PRO A 58 -15.75 -14.24 4.91
C PRO A 58 -14.58 -13.40 4.44
N LEU A 59 -13.56 -14.01 3.82
CA LEU A 59 -12.30 -13.38 3.41
C LEU A 59 -12.51 -12.07 2.62
N PHE A 60 -13.76 -11.80 2.26
CA PHE A 60 -14.22 -10.56 1.63
C PHE A 60 -15.64 -10.26 2.10
N GLN A 61 -15.81 -9.35 3.06
CA GLN A 61 -17.11 -8.72 3.35
C GLN A 61 -17.27 -7.51 2.44
N PHE A 62 -17.60 -7.76 1.17
CA PHE A 62 -18.10 -6.69 0.34
C PHE A 62 -19.53 -6.36 0.79
N PRO A 63 -19.90 -5.06 0.93
CA PRO A 63 -21.29 -4.72 1.19
C PRO A 63 -22.15 -5.31 0.08
N ASN A 64 -23.10 -6.17 0.45
CA ASN A 64 -24.07 -6.70 -0.49
C ASN A 64 -24.71 -5.51 -1.18
N ARG A 65 -24.56 -5.43 -2.49
CA ARG A 65 -25.33 -4.50 -3.31
C ARG A 65 -26.79 -4.83 -3.07
N LEU A 66 -27.50 -3.97 -2.34
CA LEU A 66 -28.96 -4.05 -2.24
C LEU A 66 -29.51 -4.08 -3.66
N SER A 67 -29.94 -5.26 -4.09
CA SER A 67 -30.68 -5.46 -5.33
C SER A 67 -32.05 -4.80 -5.17
N SER A 68 -32.12 -3.54 -5.55
CA SER A 68 -33.38 -2.86 -5.79
C SER A 68 -33.59 -2.85 -7.31
N SER A 69 -34.66 -3.50 -7.69
CA SER A 69 -35.30 -3.61 -9.00
C SER A 69 -35.08 -4.93 -9.73
N SER A 70 -36.05 -5.80 -9.53
CA SER A 70 -36.43 -6.87 -10.42
C SER A 70 -36.81 -6.32 -11.82
N SER A 71 -35.88 -6.33 -12.76
CA SER A 71 -36.20 -6.37 -14.16
C SER A 71 -35.61 -7.68 -14.70
N SER A 72 -36.51 -8.57 -15.09
CA SER A 72 -36.24 -9.83 -15.76
C SER A 72 -35.50 -9.58 -17.07
N LEU A 73 -34.17 -9.60 -17.03
CA LEU A 73 -33.31 -9.64 -18.19
C LEU A 73 -32.73 -11.03 -18.34
N SER A 74 -32.89 -11.60 -19.52
CA SER A 74 -32.48 -12.93 -19.97
C SER A 74 -31.08 -13.34 -19.51
N PRO A 75 -30.81 -14.65 -19.28
CA PRO A 75 -29.53 -15.14 -18.73
C PRO A 75 -28.35 -15.12 -19.69
N SER A 76 -28.36 -14.33 -20.78
CA SER A 76 -27.35 -14.40 -21.84
C SER A 76 -26.30 -13.29 -21.87
N ARG A 77 -26.19 -12.47 -20.82
CA ARG A 77 -25.11 -11.49 -20.67
C ARG A 77 -24.57 -11.47 -19.25
N GLN A 78 -24.08 -12.59 -18.76
CA GLN A 78 -22.99 -12.57 -17.77
C GLN A 78 -21.81 -11.91 -18.49
N SER A 79 -21.63 -10.60 -18.29
CA SER A 79 -20.50 -9.88 -18.87
C SER A 79 -19.22 -10.58 -18.40
N LYS A 80 -18.40 -10.95 -19.38
CA LYS A 80 -17.11 -11.61 -19.12
C LYS A 80 -16.14 -10.60 -18.48
N TRP A 81 -16.39 -10.22 -17.22
CA TRP A 81 -15.58 -9.28 -16.47
C TRP A 81 -14.10 -9.70 -16.40
N HIS A 82 -13.78 -10.99 -16.60
CA HIS A 82 -12.40 -11.48 -16.73
C HIS A 82 -11.65 -10.89 -17.92
N ASP A 83 -12.38 -10.52 -18.96
CA ASP A 83 -11.82 -10.03 -20.21
C ASP A 83 -11.86 -8.49 -20.28
N TYR A 84 -12.18 -7.81 -19.17
CA TYR A 84 -12.19 -6.36 -19.16
C TYR A 84 -10.79 -5.82 -19.46
N THR A 85 -10.73 -4.91 -20.41
CA THR A 85 -9.56 -4.04 -20.56
C THR A 85 -9.48 -3.05 -19.41
N LEU A 86 -8.30 -2.48 -19.18
CA LEU A 86 -8.13 -1.43 -18.17
C LEU A 86 -9.15 -0.28 -18.37
N ALA A 87 -9.37 0.14 -19.62
CA ALA A 87 -10.32 1.19 -19.93
C ALA A 87 -11.77 0.83 -19.54
N GLN A 88 -12.19 -0.41 -19.78
CA GLN A 88 -13.52 -0.89 -19.39
C GLN A 88 -13.69 -0.96 -17.87
N ALA A 89 -12.69 -1.51 -17.17
CA ALA A 89 -12.69 -1.62 -15.72
C ALA A 89 -12.64 -0.23 -15.04
N ALA A 90 -11.75 0.66 -15.50
CA ALA A 90 -11.67 2.02 -15.00
C ALA A 90 -12.99 2.78 -15.19
N LYS A 91 -13.60 2.69 -16.39
CA LYS A 91 -14.91 3.30 -16.67
C LYS A 91 -16.02 2.75 -15.77
N PHE A 92 -15.96 1.46 -15.45
CA PHE A 92 -16.97 0.81 -14.59
C PHE A 92 -16.91 1.32 -13.15
N VAL A 93 -15.69 1.48 -12.58
CA VAL A 93 -15.51 1.89 -11.18
C VAL A 93 -15.44 3.40 -10.99
N ALA A 94 -15.07 4.18 -12.00
CA ALA A 94 -14.87 5.62 -11.85
C ALA A 94 -16.14 6.34 -11.37
N LYS A 95 -15.99 7.15 -10.33
CA LYS A 95 -17.04 8.05 -9.81
C LYS A 95 -16.48 9.47 -9.75
N ASN A 96 -17.20 10.40 -10.32
CA ASN A 96 -16.78 11.80 -10.42
C ASN A 96 -15.35 11.95 -11.00
N GLY A 97 -15.04 11.16 -12.03
CA GLY A 97 -13.74 11.17 -12.69
C GLY A 97 -12.57 10.63 -11.87
N THR A 98 -12.83 9.94 -10.75
CA THR A 98 -11.78 9.43 -9.86
C THR A 98 -11.84 7.91 -9.72
N VAL A 99 -10.67 7.28 -9.75
CA VAL A 99 -10.45 5.85 -9.51
C VAL A 99 -9.47 5.68 -8.35
N ILE A 100 -9.78 4.78 -7.42
CA ILE A 100 -8.86 4.37 -6.35
C ILE A 100 -8.18 3.10 -6.82
N VAL A 101 -6.85 3.10 -6.91
CA VAL A 101 -6.07 2.02 -7.51
C VAL A 101 -5.17 1.38 -6.45
N CYS A 102 -5.12 0.06 -6.44
CA CYS A 102 -4.09 -0.72 -5.77
C CYS A 102 -3.59 -1.83 -6.69
N ALA A 103 -2.35 -2.28 -6.51
CA ALA A 103 -1.77 -3.41 -7.22
C ALA A 103 -1.55 -4.56 -6.24
N VAL A 104 -2.02 -5.77 -6.57
CA VAL A 104 -2.08 -6.89 -5.61
C VAL A 104 -1.80 -8.22 -6.29
N SER A 105 -1.02 -9.07 -5.62
CA SER A 105 -0.87 -10.48 -5.95
C SER A 105 -1.49 -11.39 -4.88
N SER A 106 -1.73 -12.65 -5.19
CA SER A 106 -2.44 -13.62 -4.34
C SER A 106 -2.01 -13.66 -2.87
N PRO A 107 -0.71 -13.62 -2.53
CA PRO A 107 -0.26 -13.66 -1.14
C PRO A 107 -0.73 -12.46 -0.30
N PHE A 108 -1.04 -11.34 -0.95
CA PHE A 108 -1.43 -10.09 -0.28
C PHE A 108 -2.96 -9.88 -0.22
N LEU A 109 -3.76 -10.85 -0.64
CA LEU A 109 -5.23 -10.77 -0.55
C LEU A 109 -5.76 -10.52 0.87
N PRO A 110 -5.16 -11.05 1.96
CA PRO A 110 -5.58 -10.70 3.32
C PRO A 110 -5.42 -9.20 3.63
N PHE A 111 -4.33 -8.58 3.17
CA PHE A 111 -4.10 -7.13 3.31
C PHE A 111 -5.12 -6.33 2.49
N LEU A 112 -5.36 -6.74 1.23
CA LEU A 112 -6.41 -6.15 0.39
C LEU A 112 -7.75 -6.14 1.10
N ASN A 113 -8.16 -7.25 1.72
CA ASN A 113 -9.42 -7.33 2.45
C ASN A 113 -9.48 -6.32 3.61
N ASN A 114 -8.41 -6.25 4.41
CA ASN A 114 -8.33 -5.31 5.53
C ASN A 114 -8.40 -3.85 5.05
N TRP A 115 -7.66 -3.51 3.99
CA TRP A 115 -7.69 -2.20 3.38
C TRP A 115 -9.08 -1.84 2.84
N LEU A 116 -9.74 -2.75 2.13
CA LEU A 116 -11.08 -2.55 1.59
C LEU A 116 -12.13 -2.27 2.68
N ILE A 117 -12.00 -2.90 3.85
CA ILE A 117 -12.84 -2.59 5.01
C ILE A 117 -12.67 -1.12 5.41
N SER A 118 -11.44 -0.61 5.45
CA SER A 118 -11.18 0.78 5.82
C SER A 118 -11.71 1.77 4.76
N VAL A 119 -11.52 1.49 3.48
CA VAL A 119 -12.05 2.28 2.36
C VAL A 119 -13.58 2.28 2.34
N SER A 120 -14.19 1.13 2.65
CA SER A 120 -15.65 0.99 2.74
C SER A 120 -16.25 1.84 3.87
N ARG A 121 -15.56 1.94 5.00
CA ARG A 121 -15.98 2.84 6.11
C ARG A 121 -16.03 4.31 5.70
N GLN A 122 -15.19 4.70 4.72
CA GLN A 122 -15.19 6.03 4.11
C GLN A 122 -16.13 6.15 2.89
N LYS A 123 -16.92 5.11 2.58
CA LYS A 123 -17.90 5.05 1.48
C LYS A 123 -17.28 5.21 0.07
N HIS A 124 -16.04 4.77 -0.09
CA HIS A 124 -15.33 4.89 -1.37
C HIS A 124 -15.09 3.55 -2.09
N GLN A 125 -15.59 2.42 -1.56
CA GLN A 125 -15.36 1.10 -2.12
C GLN A 125 -15.75 0.98 -3.61
N GLU A 126 -16.81 1.66 -4.04
CA GLU A 126 -17.27 1.61 -5.44
C GLU A 126 -16.30 2.24 -6.46
N LYS A 127 -15.32 3.00 -5.99
CA LYS A 127 -14.28 3.63 -6.82
C LYS A 127 -13.03 2.78 -6.97
N VAL A 128 -12.94 1.65 -6.26
CA VAL A 128 -11.72 0.85 -6.19
C VAL A 128 -11.56 0.00 -7.45
N LEU A 129 -10.38 0.07 -8.04
CA LEU A 129 -9.89 -0.81 -9.09
C LEU A 129 -8.65 -1.55 -8.60
N VAL A 130 -8.73 -2.85 -8.51
CA VAL A 130 -7.61 -3.72 -8.18
C VAL A 130 -6.88 -4.11 -9.45
N ILE A 131 -5.63 -3.70 -9.60
CA ILE A 131 -4.74 -4.24 -10.62
C ILE A 131 -4.21 -5.58 -10.10
N ALA A 132 -4.77 -6.65 -10.63
CA ALA A 132 -4.35 -8.00 -10.28
C ALA A 132 -3.03 -8.32 -10.98
N GLU A 133 -2.02 -8.70 -10.22
CA GLU A 133 -0.71 -9.06 -10.74
C GLU A 133 -0.62 -10.54 -11.18
N ASP A 134 -1.60 -11.34 -10.77
CA ASP A 134 -1.74 -12.75 -11.17
C ASP A 134 -3.21 -13.14 -11.42
N TYR A 135 -3.42 -14.22 -12.16
CA TYR A 135 -4.75 -14.70 -12.50
C TYR A 135 -5.56 -15.17 -11.28
N ALA A 136 -4.92 -15.70 -10.24
CA ALA A 136 -5.63 -16.13 -9.05
C ALA A 136 -6.25 -14.93 -8.31
N THR A 137 -5.54 -13.80 -8.25
CA THR A 137 -6.06 -12.53 -7.73
C THR A 137 -7.20 -12.01 -8.59
N LEU A 138 -7.03 -11.97 -9.92
CA LEU A 138 -8.06 -11.53 -10.86
C LEU A 138 -9.38 -12.30 -10.63
N TYR A 139 -9.32 -13.62 -10.59
CA TYR A 139 -10.50 -14.45 -10.42
C TYR A 139 -11.12 -14.31 -9.03
N LYS A 140 -10.32 -14.37 -7.96
CA LYS A 140 -10.82 -14.26 -6.59
C LYS A 140 -11.49 -12.93 -6.29
N VAL A 141 -10.92 -11.82 -6.78
CA VAL A 141 -11.53 -10.50 -6.58
C VAL A 141 -12.80 -10.38 -7.37
N ASN A 142 -12.79 -10.71 -8.66
CA ASN A 142 -13.98 -10.57 -9.50
C ASN A 142 -15.09 -11.59 -9.19
N GLU A 143 -14.77 -12.74 -8.57
CA GLU A 143 -15.79 -13.65 -8.03
C GLU A 143 -16.64 -12.99 -6.94
N LYS A 144 -16.00 -12.23 -6.07
CA LYS A 144 -16.65 -11.54 -4.95
C LYS A 144 -17.15 -10.14 -5.32
N TRP A 145 -16.46 -9.48 -6.23
CA TRP A 145 -16.67 -8.10 -6.58
C TRP A 145 -16.50 -7.87 -8.10
N PRO A 146 -17.50 -8.31 -8.88
CA PRO A 146 -17.41 -8.32 -10.34
C PRO A 146 -17.11 -6.95 -10.95
N GLY A 147 -16.10 -6.89 -11.82
CA GLY A 147 -15.69 -5.67 -12.54
C GLY A 147 -14.70 -4.77 -11.80
N HIS A 148 -14.33 -5.11 -10.56
CA HIS A 148 -13.40 -4.32 -9.75
C HIS A 148 -11.95 -4.79 -9.82
N ALA A 149 -11.64 -5.83 -10.59
CA ALA A 149 -10.26 -6.23 -10.83
C ALA A 149 -9.96 -6.39 -12.32
N VAL A 150 -8.77 -5.97 -12.71
CA VAL A 150 -8.23 -6.12 -14.06
C VAL A 150 -6.79 -6.62 -13.97
N LEU A 151 -6.37 -7.45 -14.93
CA LEU A 151 -4.98 -7.87 -15.07
C LEU A 151 -4.35 -7.11 -16.24
N ILE A 152 -3.20 -6.49 -15.98
CA ILE A 152 -2.38 -5.84 -17.00
C ILE A 152 -1.20 -6.78 -17.29
N PRO A 153 -1.11 -7.38 -18.49
CA PRO A 153 -0.03 -8.31 -18.83
C PRO A 153 1.37 -7.69 -18.75
N PRO A 154 2.40 -8.52 -18.48
CA PRO A 154 2.34 -9.96 -18.20
C PRO A 154 1.89 -10.24 -16.77
N ALA A 155 1.21 -11.38 -16.57
CA ALA A 155 0.93 -11.87 -15.22
C ALA A 155 2.22 -12.31 -14.53
N LEU A 156 2.34 -12.00 -13.23
CA LEU A 156 3.47 -12.47 -12.44
C LEU A 156 3.22 -13.90 -11.93
N ASP A 157 4.27 -14.70 -11.79
CA ASP A 157 4.21 -15.94 -11.02
C ASP A 157 4.39 -15.62 -9.54
N SER A 158 3.28 -15.41 -8.84
CA SER A 158 3.26 -14.97 -7.44
C SER A 158 2.59 -15.98 -6.52
N LYS A 159 3.07 -17.22 -6.53
CA LYS A 159 2.62 -18.26 -5.59
C LYS A 159 2.97 -17.93 -4.15
N THR A 160 4.06 -17.19 -3.94
CA THR A 160 4.55 -16.75 -2.64
C THR A 160 4.75 -15.24 -2.62
N ALA A 161 4.69 -14.64 -1.42
CA ALA A 161 5.03 -13.24 -1.23
C ALA A 161 6.53 -13.02 -1.49
N TYR A 162 6.86 -12.00 -2.25
CA TYR A 162 8.25 -11.59 -2.42
C TYR A 162 8.75 -10.90 -1.15
N SER A 163 9.94 -11.28 -0.68
CA SER A 163 10.58 -10.60 0.44
C SER A 163 10.97 -9.18 0.05
N PHE A 164 10.80 -8.23 0.97
CA PHE A 164 11.22 -6.84 0.78
C PHE A 164 12.68 -6.77 0.29
N GLY A 165 12.93 -5.98 -0.73
CA GLY A 165 14.24 -5.80 -1.34
C GLY A 165 14.77 -7.01 -2.12
N SER A 166 13.96 -8.03 -2.43
CA SER A 166 14.31 -9.08 -3.40
C SER A 166 14.08 -8.59 -4.83
N GLN A 167 14.69 -9.26 -5.80
CA GLN A 167 14.44 -8.96 -7.21
C GLN A 167 12.96 -9.10 -7.59
N GLY A 168 12.28 -10.13 -7.07
CA GLY A 168 10.85 -10.30 -7.28
C GLY A 168 10.03 -9.15 -6.73
N PHE A 169 10.35 -8.65 -5.53
CA PHE A 169 9.74 -7.46 -4.96
C PHE A 169 9.96 -6.22 -5.81
N PHE A 170 11.22 -5.99 -6.25
CA PHE A 170 11.55 -4.88 -7.15
C PHE A 170 10.77 -4.97 -8.47
N ASN A 171 10.76 -6.13 -9.12
CA ASN A 171 10.03 -6.32 -10.38
C ASN A 171 8.52 -6.08 -10.23
N PHE A 172 7.96 -6.44 -9.08
CA PHE A 172 6.56 -6.19 -8.75
C PHE A 172 6.29 -4.69 -8.59
N THR A 173 7.04 -4.01 -7.72
CA THR A 173 6.81 -2.59 -7.42
C THR A 173 7.17 -1.66 -8.57
N ALA A 174 8.14 -2.05 -9.41
CA ALA A 174 8.57 -1.28 -10.58
C ALA A 174 7.48 -1.12 -11.67
N ARG A 175 6.43 -1.91 -11.64
CA ARG A 175 5.28 -1.80 -12.57
C ARG A 175 4.32 -0.68 -12.21
N ARG A 176 4.34 -0.23 -10.96
CA ARG A 176 3.42 0.76 -10.39
C ARG A 176 3.27 2.02 -11.25
N PRO A 177 4.33 2.77 -11.59
CA PRO A 177 4.17 4.02 -12.34
C PRO A 177 3.54 3.81 -13.71
N GLN A 178 3.82 2.68 -14.38
CA GLN A 178 3.22 2.36 -15.66
C GLN A 178 1.72 2.08 -15.54
N HIS A 179 1.29 1.38 -14.49
CA HIS A 179 -0.13 1.16 -14.22
C HIS A 179 -0.87 2.48 -13.98
N LEU A 180 -0.29 3.37 -13.16
CA LEU A 180 -0.87 4.67 -12.85
C LEU A 180 -0.93 5.57 -14.09
N LEU A 181 0.14 5.59 -14.91
CA LEU A 181 0.19 6.34 -16.16
C LEU A 181 -0.95 5.94 -17.09
N GLN A 182 -1.19 4.64 -17.27
CA GLN A 182 -2.25 4.14 -18.14
C GLN A 182 -3.64 4.62 -17.70
N VAL A 183 -3.90 4.70 -16.38
CA VAL A 183 -5.18 5.21 -15.86
C VAL A 183 -5.27 6.73 -16.05
N LEU A 184 -4.18 7.47 -15.87
CA LEU A 184 -4.12 8.91 -16.13
C LEU A 184 -4.31 9.23 -17.62
N GLU A 185 -3.81 8.40 -18.53
CA GLU A 185 -4.00 8.55 -19.97
C GLU A 185 -5.46 8.37 -20.41
N LEU A 186 -6.24 7.59 -19.65
CA LEU A 186 -7.68 7.47 -19.82
C LEU A 186 -8.46 8.71 -19.30
N GLY A 187 -7.78 9.68 -18.68
CA GLY A 187 -8.38 10.94 -18.21
C GLY A 187 -8.95 10.88 -16.78
N TYR A 188 -8.64 9.86 -16.00
CA TYR A 188 -9.12 9.74 -14.62
C TYR A 188 -8.12 10.30 -13.61
N ASN A 189 -8.63 10.93 -12.54
CA ASN A 189 -7.86 11.13 -11.32
C ASN A 189 -7.59 9.77 -10.67
N VAL A 190 -6.40 9.60 -10.10
CA VAL A 190 -5.98 8.36 -9.47
C VAL A 190 -5.62 8.60 -8.02
N MET A 191 -6.26 7.88 -7.10
CA MET A 191 -5.79 7.72 -5.73
C MET A 191 -5.13 6.35 -5.64
N TYR A 192 -3.80 6.30 -5.71
CA TYR A 192 -3.05 5.07 -5.50
C TYR A 192 -2.85 4.81 -4.01
N ASN A 193 -2.94 3.55 -3.60
CA ASN A 193 -2.70 3.14 -2.23
C ASN A 193 -2.11 1.74 -2.15
N ASP A 194 -1.09 1.55 -1.31
CA ASP A 194 -0.63 0.22 -0.92
C ASP A 194 -1.67 -0.43 0.01
N VAL A 195 -1.84 -1.75 -0.12
CA VAL A 195 -2.92 -2.47 0.60
C VAL A 195 -2.59 -2.81 2.05
N ASP A 196 -1.38 -2.57 2.49
CA ASP A 196 -0.94 -2.69 3.90
C ASP A 196 -1.22 -1.42 4.72
N MET A 197 -1.87 -0.43 4.12
CA MET A 197 -2.34 0.78 4.78
C MET A 197 -3.79 0.65 5.26
N VAL A 198 -4.22 1.55 6.15
CA VAL A 198 -5.59 1.62 6.66
C VAL A 198 -6.06 3.08 6.66
N TRP A 199 -7.21 3.34 6.04
CA TRP A 199 -7.84 4.66 6.06
C TRP A 199 -8.57 4.88 7.38
N LEU A 200 -8.05 5.75 8.23
CA LEU A 200 -8.69 6.17 9.47
C LEU A 200 -9.72 7.28 9.21
N GLN A 201 -9.48 8.09 8.19
CA GLN A 201 -10.34 9.17 7.73
C GLN A 201 -10.37 9.20 6.21
N ASP A 202 -11.28 9.98 5.63
CA ASP A 202 -11.37 10.20 4.19
C ASP A 202 -10.20 11.06 3.69
N PRO A 203 -9.25 10.52 2.91
CA PRO A 203 -8.10 11.28 2.45
C PRO A 203 -8.46 12.39 1.45
N PHE A 204 -9.59 12.29 0.78
CA PHE A 204 -10.00 13.29 -0.21
C PHE A 204 -10.30 14.66 0.41
N GLN A 205 -10.62 14.71 1.70
CA GLN A 205 -10.85 15.99 2.41
C GLN A 205 -9.57 16.82 2.63
N TYR A 206 -8.40 16.21 2.42
CA TYR A 206 -7.08 16.86 2.59
C TYR A 206 -6.44 17.29 1.26
N LEU A 207 -7.12 17.11 0.13
CA LEU A 207 -6.63 17.49 -1.19
C LEU A 207 -6.93 18.97 -1.46
N GLU A 208 -6.22 19.84 -0.79
CA GLU A 208 -6.37 21.29 -0.92
C GLU A 208 -5.66 21.82 -2.18
N GLY A 209 -6.23 22.87 -2.79
CA GLY A 209 -5.63 23.52 -3.96
C GLY A 209 -5.79 22.73 -5.26
N SER A 210 -4.98 23.12 -6.27
CA SER A 210 -5.06 22.59 -7.64
C SER A 210 -3.78 21.89 -8.09
N HIS A 211 -3.06 21.27 -7.16
CA HIS A 211 -1.80 20.58 -7.46
C HIS A 211 -2.01 19.35 -8.34
N ASP A 212 -1.05 19.06 -9.19
CA ASP A 212 -1.05 17.90 -10.08
C ASP A 212 -0.92 16.58 -9.32
N VAL A 213 -0.14 16.62 -8.21
CA VAL A 213 0.22 15.44 -7.40
C VAL A 213 0.14 15.79 -5.92
N TYR A 214 -0.42 14.88 -5.14
CA TYR A 214 -0.40 14.89 -3.68
C TYR A 214 0.22 13.58 -3.21
N PHE A 215 1.05 13.65 -2.20
CA PHE A 215 1.77 12.50 -1.65
C PHE A 215 1.91 12.61 -0.14
N THR A 216 2.33 11.53 0.51
CA THR A 216 2.54 11.49 1.95
C THR A 216 4.03 11.54 2.28
N ASP A 217 4.37 12.22 3.38
CA ASP A 217 5.71 12.19 3.93
C ASP A 217 6.06 10.80 4.46
N ASP A 218 7.29 10.38 4.26
CA ASP A 218 7.82 9.13 4.80
C ASP A 218 8.50 9.32 6.17
N LEU A 219 8.99 10.53 6.41
CA LEU A 219 9.64 10.92 7.65
C LEU A 219 8.86 12.04 8.36
N PRO A 220 8.34 11.82 9.58
CA PRO A 220 7.53 12.81 10.31
C PRO A 220 8.28 14.09 10.71
N GLN A 221 9.59 14.13 10.50
CA GLN A 221 10.45 15.28 10.81
C GLN A 221 10.56 16.29 9.65
N ILE A 222 10.05 15.95 8.47
CA ILE A 222 10.08 16.85 7.32
C ILE A 222 8.96 17.88 7.51
N LYS A 223 9.36 19.15 7.49
CA LYS A 223 8.39 20.26 7.49
C LYS A 223 7.55 20.18 6.23
N PRO A 224 6.27 20.59 6.27
CA PRO A 224 5.46 20.69 5.07
C PRO A 224 6.23 21.47 4.00
N LEU A 225 6.31 20.88 2.80
CA LEU A 225 6.97 21.51 1.66
C LEU A 225 6.04 22.61 1.14
N ASN A 226 6.54 23.83 1.07
CA ASN A 226 5.77 24.95 0.52
C ASN A 226 5.74 24.90 -1.01
N HIS A 227 6.78 24.34 -1.62
CA HIS A 227 6.93 24.19 -3.07
C HIS A 227 7.62 22.88 -3.43
N SER A 228 7.36 22.38 -4.64
CA SER A 228 8.03 21.19 -5.18
C SER A 228 9.55 21.34 -5.28
N HIS A 229 10.05 22.58 -5.33
CA HIS A 229 11.49 22.91 -5.31
C HIS A 229 12.14 22.66 -3.94
N ASP A 230 11.36 22.59 -2.87
CA ASP A 230 11.84 22.34 -1.51
C ASP A 230 12.10 20.87 -1.24
N LEU A 231 11.86 19.99 -2.24
CA LEU A 231 12.16 18.57 -2.13
C LEU A 231 13.66 18.37 -1.87
N PRO A 232 14.05 17.82 -0.72
CA PRO A 232 15.45 17.54 -0.45
C PRO A 232 15.96 16.49 -1.45
N HIS A 233 17.21 16.60 -1.85
CA HIS A 233 17.84 15.57 -2.65
C HIS A 233 17.81 14.24 -1.89
N PRO A 234 17.52 13.11 -2.56
CA PRO A 234 17.62 11.80 -1.94
C PRO A 234 18.98 11.67 -1.25
N GLY A 235 18.97 11.22 -0.01
CA GLY A 235 20.19 11.05 0.78
C GLY A 235 21.17 10.11 0.10
N ARG A 236 22.46 10.26 0.36
CA ARG A 236 23.53 9.40 -0.19
C ARG A 236 23.34 7.93 0.16
N ASN A 237 22.55 7.64 1.17
CA ASN A 237 22.26 6.29 1.66
C ASN A 237 20.94 5.73 1.13
N GLY A 238 20.31 6.36 0.14
CA GLY A 238 19.00 5.95 -0.36
C GLY A 238 17.85 6.30 0.58
N GLU A 239 18.06 7.22 1.54
CA GLU A 239 16.99 7.76 2.37
C GLU A 239 15.99 8.49 1.49
N THR A 240 14.71 8.19 1.70
CA THR A 240 13.60 8.80 0.99
C THR A 240 12.78 9.64 1.95
N TYR A 241 12.24 10.73 1.45
CA TYR A 241 11.45 11.66 2.25
C TYR A 241 9.97 11.53 1.94
N ILE A 242 9.65 11.05 0.74
CA ILE A 242 8.28 10.91 0.24
C ILE A 242 7.96 9.44 0.08
N CYS A 243 6.82 9.00 0.66
CA CYS A 243 6.32 7.64 0.51
C CYS A 243 5.67 7.45 -0.86
N SER A 244 6.01 6.37 -1.55
CA SER A 244 5.29 5.94 -2.75
C SER A 244 4.02 5.14 -2.44
N CYS A 245 3.68 4.99 -1.17
CA CYS A 245 2.61 4.13 -0.66
C CYS A 245 1.20 4.71 -0.82
N MET A 246 1.08 6.04 -0.89
CA MET A 246 -0.18 6.75 -1.10
C MET A 246 0.04 8.02 -1.89
N ILE A 247 -0.54 8.09 -3.08
CA ILE A 247 -0.35 9.18 -4.03
C ILE A 247 -1.68 9.51 -4.69
N TYR A 248 -2.06 10.78 -4.71
CA TYR A 248 -3.16 11.25 -5.55
C TYR A 248 -2.63 12.02 -6.74
N LEU A 249 -3.11 11.70 -7.93
CA LEU A 249 -2.67 12.21 -9.21
C LEU A 249 -3.87 12.76 -9.99
N ARG A 250 -3.73 13.95 -10.55
CA ARG A 250 -4.67 14.47 -11.57
C ARG A 250 -4.17 14.08 -12.97
N PRO A 251 -5.04 13.92 -13.99
CA PRO A 251 -4.64 13.49 -15.33
C PRO A 251 -3.99 14.63 -16.14
N THR A 252 -3.13 15.42 -15.50
CA THR A 252 -2.41 16.56 -16.10
C THR A 252 -1.13 16.11 -16.78
N ASN A 253 -0.54 16.98 -17.59
CA ASN A 253 0.73 16.72 -18.23
C ASN A 253 1.87 16.55 -17.19
N GLY A 254 1.85 17.34 -16.10
CA GLY A 254 2.84 17.23 -15.01
C GLY A 254 2.80 15.87 -14.33
N ALA A 255 1.62 15.40 -13.94
CA ALA A 255 1.49 14.07 -13.32
C ALA A 255 1.88 12.93 -14.28
N LYS A 256 1.51 13.02 -15.55
CA LYS A 256 1.91 12.03 -16.57
C LYS A 256 3.42 12.05 -16.81
N LEU A 257 4.04 13.23 -16.82
CA LEU A 257 5.49 13.36 -16.93
C LEU A 257 6.21 12.73 -15.74
N LEU A 258 5.71 12.96 -14.52
CA LEU A 258 6.24 12.33 -13.31
C LEU A 258 6.20 10.79 -13.40
N MET A 259 5.09 10.20 -13.83
CA MET A 259 4.98 8.75 -13.98
C MET A 259 5.96 8.19 -15.04
N LYS A 260 6.18 8.92 -16.14
CA LYS A 260 7.18 8.55 -17.16
C LYS A 260 8.58 8.58 -16.57
N LYS A 261 8.96 9.68 -15.89
CA LYS A 261 10.27 9.79 -15.24
C LYS A 261 10.47 8.75 -14.16
N TRP A 262 9.46 8.44 -13.38
CA TRP A 262 9.53 7.36 -12.39
C TRP A 262 9.82 6.00 -13.07
N SER A 263 9.15 5.70 -14.17
CA SER A 263 9.41 4.50 -14.97
C SER A 263 10.84 4.48 -15.53
N GLU A 264 11.34 5.61 -16.02
CA GLU A 264 12.70 5.77 -16.55
C GLU A 264 13.76 5.55 -15.44
N GLU A 265 13.55 6.12 -14.25
CA GLU A 265 14.44 5.91 -13.10
C GLU A 265 14.51 4.43 -12.70
N LEU A 266 13.37 3.74 -12.67
CA LEU A 266 13.32 2.30 -12.36
C LEU A 266 14.02 1.44 -13.42
N GLN A 267 13.89 1.80 -14.69
CA GLN A 267 14.57 1.09 -15.78
C GLN A 267 16.09 1.33 -15.77
N SER A 268 16.53 2.51 -15.35
CA SER A 268 17.96 2.86 -15.25
C SER A 268 18.64 2.20 -14.05
N GLN A 269 17.89 1.84 -13.02
CA GLN A 269 18.38 1.16 -11.83
C GLN A 269 18.41 -0.36 -12.08
N ALA A 270 19.55 -0.89 -12.51
CA ALA A 270 19.73 -2.34 -12.51
C ALA A 270 19.66 -2.85 -11.06
N TRP A 271 18.79 -3.84 -10.82
CA TRP A 271 18.79 -4.53 -9.53
C TRP A 271 20.19 -5.15 -9.28
N SER A 272 20.77 -4.88 -8.10
CA SER A 272 22.07 -5.42 -7.71
C SER A 272 22.02 -5.93 -6.27
N GLU A 273 22.45 -7.18 -6.07
CA GLU A 273 22.56 -7.79 -4.74
C GLU A 273 23.55 -7.07 -3.82
N SER A 274 24.52 -6.36 -4.41
CA SER A 274 25.57 -5.67 -3.66
C SER A 274 25.14 -4.34 -3.03
N ILE A 275 23.98 -3.81 -3.40
CA ILE A 275 23.49 -2.55 -2.85
C ILE A 275 22.86 -2.82 -1.49
N ARG A 276 23.44 -2.21 -0.44
CA ARG A 276 23.02 -2.35 0.95
C ARG A 276 21.58 -1.86 1.20
N PHE A 277 21.13 -0.90 0.41
CA PHE A 277 19.74 -0.46 0.28
C PHE A 277 19.24 -0.99 -1.06
N LYS A 278 18.53 -2.08 -1.02
CA LYS A 278 18.02 -2.73 -2.21
C LYS A 278 17.12 -1.77 -2.96
N ALA A 279 17.35 -1.63 -4.26
CA ALA A 279 16.53 -0.81 -5.12
C ALA A 279 15.06 -1.21 -4.95
N ASN A 280 14.23 -0.24 -4.66
CA ASN A 280 12.79 -0.36 -4.67
C ASN A 280 12.20 0.84 -5.42
N ASP A 281 10.92 0.89 -5.57
CA ASP A 281 10.28 1.93 -6.37
C ASP A 281 10.28 3.31 -5.70
N GLN A 282 10.36 3.41 -4.37
CA GLN A 282 10.28 4.67 -3.65
C GLN A 282 11.49 5.60 -3.86
N PRO A 283 12.77 5.17 -3.82
CA PRO A 283 13.89 6.03 -4.19
C PRO A 283 13.80 6.57 -5.61
N ALA A 284 13.36 5.74 -6.56
CA ALA A 284 13.14 6.16 -7.93
C ALA A 284 12.01 7.21 -8.03
N PHE A 285 10.95 7.07 -7.22
CA PHE A 285 9.87 8.06 -7.13
C PHE A 285 10.40 9.41 -6.64
N ASN A 286 11.20 9.41 -5.57
CA ASN A 286 11.79 10.65 -5.02
C ASN A 286 12.72 11.35 -6.03
N LEU A 287 13.51 10.57 -6.79
CA LEU A 287 14.35 11.13 -7.87
C LEU A 287 13.50 11.71 -9.00
N ALA A 288 12.45 11.02 -9.41
CA ALA A 288 11.55 11.48 -10.46
C ALA A 288 10.82 12.78 -10.06
N LEU A 289 10.36 12.88 -8.81
CA LEU A 289 9.77 14.12 -8.26
C LEU A 289 10.74 15.29 -8.38
N ASN A 290 11.98 15.10 -7.89
CA ASN A 290 13.01 16.14 -7.93
C ASN A 290 13.31 16.58 -9.38
N LYS A 291 13.52 15.64 -10.30
CA LYS A 291 13.77 15.95 -11.72
C LYS A 291 12.59 16.63 -12.41
N THR A 292 11.36 16.30 -12.02
CA THR A 292 10.14 16.90 -12.61
C THR A 292 9.98 18.34 -12.11
N ALA A 293 10.19 18.57 -10.82
CA ALA A 293 10.10 19.91 -10.23
C ALA A 293 11.09 20.91 -10.88
N HIS A 294 12.34 20.46 -11.07
CA HIS A 294 13.35 21.32 -11.70
C HIS A 294 13.10 21.54 -13.21
N GLN A 295 12.47 20.63 -13.90
CA GLN A 295 12.16 20.78 -15.32
C GLN A 295 11.03 21.80 -15.56
N SER A 296 10.02 21.82 -14.71
CA SER A 296 8.92 22.80 -14.80
C SER A 296 9.41 24.23 -14.56
N SER A 297 10.34 24.45 -13.63
CA SER A 297 10.93 25.77 -13.38
C SER A 297 11.69 26.32 -14.58
N LEU A 298 12.41 25.45 -15.31
CA LEU A 298 13.14 25.86 -16.53
C LEU A 298 12.21 26.23 -17.68
N THR A 299 11.03 25.59 -17.77
CA THR A 299 10.04 25.96 -18.81
C THR A 299 9.33 27.25 -18.52
N ASP A 300 9.04 27.55 -17.26
CA ASP A 300 8.42 28.82 -16.84
C ASP A 300 9.37 30.02 -17.03
N GLU A 301 10.70 29.83 -16.84
CA GLU A 301 11.71 30.87 -17.13
C GLU A 301 11.96 31.10 -18.63
N LEU A 302 11.69 30.09 -19.49
CA LEU A 302 11.92 30.23 -20.95
C LEU A 302 10.69 30.76 -21.72
N PHE A 303 9.51 30.72 -21.15
CA PHE A 303 8.24 31.12 -21.78
C PHE A 303 7.46 32.19 -20.99
N GLY A 304 7.96 32.67 -19.87
CA GLY A 304 7.47 33.83 -19.11
C GLY A 304 8.20 35.08 -19.52
#